data_18364f915ad35167af47d216dede58b6
#
_entry.id   18364f915ad35167af47d216dede58b6
#
_cell.length_a   1.000
_cell.length_b   1.000
_cell.length_c   1.000
_cell.angle_alpha   90.00
_cell.angle_beta   90.00
_cell.angle_gamma   90.00
#
_symmetry.space_group_name_H-M   'P 1'
#
loop_
_entity.id
_entity.type
_entity.pdbx_description
1 polymer ?
#
loop_
_entity_poly.entity_id
_entity_poly.type
_entity_poly.pdbx_seq_one_letter_code
_entity_poly.pdbx_strand_id
1 'polypeptide(L)'
;MTFTRTKIICTIGPNSSDRATLKKLHLAGMNVVRINMSHATHKNAKEIINIIKNLNKTKYSKLSNIGILLDTQGPEIRTGDTSLPINLKVGDKVTLTVRDEVDVETSSIKVNYKGLVHSVNVGSRISVDNGLISFRVLSKESDNLVCKVIHGGKVGSKRHVNLPGVRIDMPSITSKDIKDITFGIRNNVDFIAASFVRNKKDLQILEELLLKHKSESKIIA
;
A
#
# COMPACT_ATOMS: atom_id res chain seq x y z
N MET A 1 9.16 -31.19 19.29
CA MET A 1 8.86 -29.86 18.67
C MET A 1 8.42 -28.94 19.79
N THR A 2 9.17 -27.91 20.09
CA THR A 2 8.69 -26.84 21.00
C THR A 2 7.66 -26.00 20.24
N PHE A 3 6.41 -26.13 20.61
CA PHE A 3 5.33 -25.33 20.03
C PHE A 3 5.44 -23.90 20.55
N THR A 4 5.89 -22.96 19.69
CA THR A 4 5.86 -21.54 20.03
C THR A 4 4.48 -20.98 19.77
N ARG A 5 3.84 -20.39 20.79
CA ARG A 5 2.51 -19.78 20.67
C ARG A 5 2.54 -18.53 19.82
N THR A 6 3.57 -17.70 19.98
CA THR A 6 3.76 -16.48 19.17
C THR A 6 4.29 -16.84 17.80
N LYS A 7 3.65 -16.31 16.75
CA LYS A 7 4.08 -16.45 15.35
C LYS A 7 4.76 -15.17 14.88
N ILE A 8 5.85 -15.34 14.14
CA ILE A 8 6.65 -14.23 13.61
C ILE A 8 6.34 -14.07 12.13
N ILE A 9 5.84 -12.88 11.76
CA ILE A 9 5.60 -12.48 10.37
C ILE A 9 6.72 -11.51 9.98
N CYS A 10 7.48 -11.84 8.93
CA CYS A 10 8.54 -10.98 8.41
C CYS A 10 8.12 -10.37 7.08
N THR A 11 8.12 -9.04 7.00
CA THR A 11 7.94 -8.34 5.72
C THR A 11 9.24 -8.42 4.93
N ILE A 12 9.15 -8.95 3.71
CA ILE A 12 10.30 -9.13 2.84
C ILE A 12 10.45 -7.92 1.92
N GLY A 13 11.65 -7.37 1.92
CA GLY A 13 12.06 -6.26 1.06
C GLY A 13 13.30 -6.62 0.25
N PRO A 14 13.83 -5.67 -0.56
CA PRO A 14 14.97 -5.93 -1.44
C PRO A 14 16.20 -6.53 -0.74
N ASN A 15 16.48 -6.10 0.49
CA ASN A 15 17.65 -6.55 1.26
C ASN A 15 17.43 -7.89 1.97
N SER A 16 16.24 -8.50 1.88
CA SER A 16 15.92 -9.75 2.58
C SER A 16 15.28 -10.80 1.67
N SER A 17 15.23 -10.57 0.35
CA SER A 17 14.52 -11.43 -0.61
C SER A 17 15.36 -12.59 -1.13
N ASP A 18 16.66 -12.62 -0.86
CA ASP A 18 17.53 -13.70 -1.31
C ASP A 18 17.34 -14.99 -0.48
N ARG A 19 17.66 -16.14 -1.11
CA ARG A 19 17.44 -17.46 -0.51
C ARG A 19 18.20 -17.67 0.80
N ALA A 20 19.42 -17.14 0.90
CA ALA A 20 20.26 -17.36 2.09
C ALA A 20 19.67 -16.62 3.30
N THR A 21 19.25 -15.38 3.10
CA THR A 21 18.61 -14.56 4.12
C THR A 21 17.25 -15.16 4.53
N LEU A 22 16.40 -15.57 3.59
CA LEU A 22 15.12 -16.20 3.89
C LEU A 22 15.28 -17.49 4.69
N LYS A 23 16.32 -18.29 4.36
CA LYS A 23 16.67 -19.48 5.14
C LYS A 23 17.08 -19.13 6.57
N LYS A 24 17.94 -18.10 6.75
CA LYS A 24 18.36 -17.64 8.08
C LYS A 24 17.18 -17.15 8.91
N LEU A 25 16.29 -16.36 8.32
CA LEU A 25 15.06 -15.90 8.99
C LEU A 25 14.18 -17.08 9.45
N HIS A 26 14.02 -18.09 8.60
CA HIS A 26 13.28 -19.30 8.96
C HIS A 26 13.91 -20.03 10.12
N LEU A 27 15.23 -20.25 10.10
CA LEU A 27 15.98 -20.88 11.19
C LEU A 27 15.91 -20.07 12.50
N ALA A 28 15.80 -18.75 12.41
CA ALA A 28 15.62 -17.84 13.54
C ALA A 28 14.17 -17.78 14.07
N GLY A 29 13.22 -18.49 13.43
CA GLY A 29 11.84 -18.62 13.92
C GLY A 29 10.76 -17.90 13.11
N MET A 30 11.07 -17.39 11.92
CA MET A 30 10.06 -16.85 11.00
C MET A 30 9.03 -17.92 10.63
N ASN A 31 7.75 -17.62 10.80
CA ASN A 31 6.63 -18.50 10.48
C ASN A 31 5.92 -18.12 9.19
N VAL A 32 5.88 -16.81 8.87
CA VAL A 32 5.17 -16.28 7.71
C VAL A 32 6.03 -15.21 7.03
N VAL A 33 6.13 -15.27 5.71
CA VAL A 33 6.63 -14.15 4.91
C VAL A 33 5.47 -13.27 4.47
N ARG A 34 5.59 -11.95 4.68
CA ARG A 34 4.65 -10.96 4.18
C ARG A 34 5.25 -10.27 2.95
N ILE A 35 4.54 -10.33 1.84
CA ILE A 35 4.85 -9.65 0.59
C ILE A 35 3.90 -8.45 0.46
N ASN A 36 4.43 -7.23 0.59
CA ASN A 36 3.64 -6.00 0.50
C ASN A 36 3.52 -5.56 -0.96
N MET A 37 2.32 -5.68 -1.54
CA MET A 37 2.04 -5.33 -2.93
C MET A 37 1.99 -3.82 -3.21
N SER A 38 2.08 -2.98 -2.18
CA SER A 38 2.33 -1.53 -2.39
C SER A 38 3.70 -1.26 -3.03
N HIS A 39 4.66 -2.16 -2.81
CA HIS A 39 6.06 -1.99 -3.22
C HIS A 39 6.58 -3.13 -4.11
N ALA A 40 6.00 -4.33 -4.00
CA ALA A 40 6.42 -5.47 -4.79
C ALA A 40 5.80 -5.47 -6.19
N THR A 41 6.56 -5.95 -7.17
CA THR A 41 6.04 -6.33 -8.50
C THR A 41 5.66 -7.81 -8.50
N HIS A 42 4.78 -8.23 -9.42
CA HIS A 42 4.45 -9.65 -9.57
C HIS A 42 5.69 -10.51 -9.83
N LYS A 43 6.70 -9.97 -10.55
CA LYS A 43 7.96 -10.67 -10.81
C LYS A 43 8.71 -10.97 -9.50
N ASN A 44 8.97 -9.93 -8.71
CA ASN A 44 9.71 -10.07 -7.45
C ASN A 44 8.94 -10.93 -6.44
N ALA A 45 7.62 -10.74 -6.35
CA ALA A 45 6.76 -11.56 -5.51
C ALA A 45 6.83 -13.05 -5.90
N LYS A 46 6.84 -13.35 -7.20
CA LYS A 46 6.95 -14.72 -7.72
C LYS A 46 8.28 -15.37 -7.34
N GLU A 47 9.37 -14.61 -7.42
CA GLU A 47 10.71 -15.10 -7.03
C GLU A 47 10.72 -15.48 -5.54
N ILE A 48 10.21 -14.61 -4.66
CA ILE A 48 10.09 -14.88 -3.21
C ILE A 48 9.23 -16.13 -2.97
N ILE A 49 8.04 -16.21 -3.57
CA ILE A 49 7.13 -17.35 -3.43
C ILE A 49 7.82 -18.66 -3.84
N ASN A 50 8.56 -18.66 -4.95
CA ASN A 50 9.28 -19.85 -5.43
C ASN A 50 10.39 -20.27 -4.44
N ILE A 51 11.13 -19.30 -3.89
CA ILE A 51 12.16 -19.60 -2.89
C ILE A 51 11.52 -20.24 -1.65
N ILE A 52 10.42 -19.66 -1.12
CA ILE A 52 9.74 -20.19 0.06
C ILE A 52 9.19 -21.59 -0.20
N LYS A 53 8.53 -21.83 -1.33
CA LYS A 53 8.03 -23.15 -1.71
C LYS A 53 9.16 -24.17 -1.79
N ASN A 54 10.32 -23.78 -2.30
CA ASN A 54 11.49 -24.66 -2.35
C ASN A 54 12.10 -24.91 -0.96
N LEU A 55 12.10 -23.91 -0.07
CA LEU A 55 12.53 -24.10 1.32
C LEU A 55 11.60 -25.06 2.06
N ASN A 56 10.29 -24.96 1.86
CA ASN A 56 9.30 -25.86 2.46
C ASN A 56 9.43 -27.32 1.99
N LYS A 57 9.91 -27.55 0.77
CA LYS A 57 10.20 -28.90 0.25
C LYS A 57 11.47 -29.52 0.85
N THR A 58 12.41 -28.68 1.26
CA THR A 58 13.65 -29.17 1.88
C THR A 58 13.34 -29.50 3.33
N LYS A 59 13.41 -30.81 3.69
CA LYS A 59 13.19 -31.33 5.05
C LYS A 59 14.27 -30.77 6.02
N TYR A 60 14.17 -29.53 6.38
CA TYR A 60 14.78 -29.05 7.62
C TYR A 60 13.91 -29.55 8.78
N SER A 61 14.01 -30.81 9.07
CA SER A 61 13.07 -31.76 9.68
C SER A 61 12.45 -31.41 11.04
N LYS A 62 12.68 -30.21 11.58
CA LYS A 62 12.15 -29.79 12.89
C LYS A 62 11.37 -28.49 12.85
N LEU A 63 11.32 -27.79 11.70
CA LEU A 63 10.63 -26.52 11.54
C LEU A 63 9.30 -26.70 10.80
N SER A 64 8.29 -25.92 11.19
CA SER A 64 7.04 -25.83 10.46
C SER A 64 7.25 -25.19 9.08
N ASN A 65 6.36 -25.47 8.13
CA ASN A 65 6.37 -24.76 6.85
C ASN A 65 6.22 -23.24 7.05
N ILE A 66 6.86 -22.47 6.17
CA ILE A 66 6.73 -21.03 6.11
C ILE A 66 5.43 -20.69 5.37
N GLY A 67 4.51 -20.00 5.99
CA GLY A 67 3.32 -19.45 5.32
C GLY A 67 3.66 -18.25 4.44
N ILE A 68 2.88 -18.04 3.40
CA ILE A 68 3.02 -16.92 2.47
C ILE A 68 1.81 -16.01 2.59
N LEU A 69 2.02 -14.76 2.99
CA LEU A 69 1.01 -13.73 3.10
C LEU A 69 1.24 -12.67 2.03
N LEU A 70 0.23 -12.47 1.18
CA LEU A 70 0.17 -11.37 0.22
C LEU A 70 -0.70 -10.25 0.82
N ASP A 71 -0.12 -9.07 0.96
CA ASP A 71 -0.79 -7.90 1.54
C ASP A 71 -1.11 -6.89 0.45
N THR A 72 -2.41 -6.58 0.27
CA THR A 72 -2.88 -5.68 -0.77
C THR A 72 -2.49 -4.23 -0.48
N GLN A 73 -2.39 -3.42 -1.52
CA GLN A 73 -2.11 -1.99 -1.36
C GLN A 73 -3.30 -1.23 -0.79
N GLY A 74 -4.51 -1.56 -1.27
CA GLY A 74 -5.72 -0.82 -0.97
C GLY A 74 -5.79 0.57 -1.63
N PRO A 75 -6.81 1.36 -1.29
CA PRO A 75 -7.07 2.68 -1.88
C PRO A 75 -6.18 3.77 -1.26
N GLU A 76 -4.90 3.78 -1.59
CA GLU A 76 -3.99 4.83 -1.12
C GLU A 76 -4.09 6.10 -1.97
N ILE A 77 -4.21 7.24 -1.29
CA ILE A 77 -4.07 8.54 -1.91
C ILE A 77 -2.60 8.94 -1.89
N ARG A 78 -2.07 9.26 -3.06
CA ARG A 78 -0.65 9.63 -3.23
C ARG A 78 -0.50 10.84 -4.15
N THR A 79 0.61 11.58 -3.98
CA THR A 79 1.04 12.56 -4.97
C THR A 79 1.43 11.86 -6.27
N GLY A 80 1.34 12.56 -7.38
CA GLY A 80 1.83 12.11 -8.68
C GLY A 80 3.35 11.99 -8.75
N ASP A 81 3.84 11.63 -9.93
CA ASP A 81 5.26 11.67 -10.22
C ASP A 81 5.72 13.12 -10.43
N THR A 82 6.93 13.44 -10.00
CA THR A 82 7.60 14.71 -10.24
C THR A 82 9.04 14.46 -10.68
N SER A 83 9.51 15.22 -11.68
CA SER A 83 10.89 15.12 -12.16
C SER A 83 11.89 15.62 -11.12
N LEU A 84 11.51 16.65 -10.36
CA LEU A 84 12.30 17.23 -9.28
C LEU A 84 11.42 17.44 -8.06
N PRO A 85 11.95 17.19 -6.85
CA PRO A 85 11.20 17.46 -5.63
C PRO A 85 10.89 18.96 -5.47
N ILE A 86 9.66 19.26 -5.08
CA ILE A 86 9.19 20.63 -4.86
C ILE A 86 9.53 21.04 -3.42
N ASN A 87 10.29 22.11 -3.25
CA ASN A 87 10.61 22.67 -1.94
C ASN A 87 9.54 23.68 -1.54
N LEU A 88 8.83 23.43 -0.46
CA LEU A 88 7.75 24.28 0.06
C LEU A 88 8.16 24.91 1.38
N LYS A 89 7.95 26.22 1.50
CA LYS A 89 8.15 26.98 2.73
C LYS A 89 6.81 27.25 3.42
N VAL A 90 6.84 27.40 4.73
CA VAL A 90 5.66 27.80 5.49
C VAL A 90 5.12 29.14 4.96
N GLY A 91 3.83 29.18 4.71
CA GLY A 91 3.14 30.35 4.15
C GLY A 91 2.97 30.33 2.63
N ASP A 92 3.74 29.52 1.89
CA ASP A 92 3.60 29.39 0.44
C ASP A 92 2.19 28.99 0.04
N LYS A 93 1.76 29.43 -1.15
CA LYS A 93 0.57 28.89 -1.82
C LYS A 93 0.97 27.77 -2.75
N VAL A 94 0.22 26.67 -2.71
CA VAL A 94 0.40 25.48 -3.55
C VAL A 94 -0.95 25.00 -4.05
N THR A 95 -1.00 24.52 -5.29
CA THR A 95 -2.20 23.93 -5.88
C THR A 95 -2.12 22.41 -5.82
N LEU A 96 -3.11 21.75 -5.20
CA LEU A 96 -3.30 20.31 -5.34
C LEU A 96 -4.31 20.06 -6.46
N THR A 97 -3.92 19.31 -7.47
CA THR A 97 -4.74 19.07 -8.67
C THR A 97 -5.02 17.59 -8.88
N VAL A 98 -6.19 17.28 -9.43
CA VAL A 98 -6.56 15.90 -9.85
C VAL A 98 -6.42 15.72 -11.37
N ARG A 99 -5.99 16.76 -12.09
CA ARG A 99 -5.71 16.69 -13.53
C ARG A 99 -4.43 15.91 -13.84
N ASP A 100 -4.33 15.38 -15.04
CA ASP A 100 -3.12 14.69 -15.50
C ASP A 100 -2.00 15.66 -15.85
N GLU A 101 -2.35 16.86 -16.34
CA GLU A 101 -1.42 17.94 -16.62
C GLU A 101 -1.18 18.78 -15.36
N VAL A 102 0.08 18.99 -15.04
CA VAL A 102 0.52 19.78 -13.88
C VAL A 102 1.07 21.09 -14.41
N ASP A 103 0.51 22.19 -13.94
CA ASP A 103 1.01 23.53 -14.23
C ASP A 103 2.25 23.80 -13.37
N VAL A 104 3.42 23.77 -14.01
CA VAL A 104 4.72 23.93 -13.34
C VAL A 104 4.89 25.34 -12.79
N GLU A 105 4.24 26.36 -13.40
CA GLU A 105 4.36 27.75 -12.98
C GLU A 105 3.61 28.04 -11.67
N THR A 106 2.59 27.23 -11.33
CA THR A 106 1.75 27.44 -10.15
C THR A 106 2.13 26.56 -8.95
N SER A 107 3.30 25.92 -8.95
CA SER A 107 3.69 24.96 -7.90
C SER A 107 2.61 23.93 -7.64
N SER A 108 2.13 23.30 -8.70
CA SER A 108 1.05 22.30 -8.64
C SER A 108 1.56 20.92 -8.26
N ILE A 109 0.82 20.25 -7.39
CA ILE A 109 1.06 18.86 -6.99
C ILE A 109 -0.14 18.03 -7.41
N LYS A 110 0.08 17.08 -8.32
CA LYS A 110 -0.96 16.12 -8.70
C LYS A 110 -1.27 15.17 -7.54
N VAL A 111 -2.55 14.83 -7.39
CA VAL A 111 -3.04 13.82 -6.44
C VAL A 111 -3.90 12.80 -7.19
N ASN A 112 -3.70 11.52 -6.95
CA ASN A 112 -4.36 10.43 -7.67
C ASN A 112 -5.84 10.18 -7.28
N TYR A 113 -6.40 10.96 -6.37
CA TYR A 113 -7.79 10.81 -5.92
C TYR A 113 -8.70 11.84 -6.62
N LYS A 114 -9.45 11.40 -7.64
CA LYS A 114 -10.36 12.27 -8.42
C LYS A 114 -11.43 12.97 -7.58
N GLY A 115 -11.89 12.33 -6.50
CA GLY A 115 -12.87 12.91 -5.56
C GLY A 115 -12.29 13.96 -4.60
N LEU A 116 -11.00 14.29 -4.67
CA LEU A 116 -10.32 15.17 -3.71
C LEU A 116 -11.05 16.49 -3.50
N VAL A 117 -11.36 17.19 -4.60
CA VAL A 117 -11.98 18.52 -4.54
C VAL A 117 -13.39 18.49 -3.93
N HIS A 118 -14.15 17.42 -4.20
CA HIS A 118 -15.50 17.26 -3.66
C HIS A 118 -15.49 16.84 -2.18
N SER A 119 -14.55 15.98 -1.80
CA SER A 119 -14.49 15.39 -0.46
C SER A 119 -13.94 16.33 0.61
N VAL A 120 -13.15 17.33 0.22
CA VAL A 120 -12.44 18.22 1.15
C VAL A 120 -13.14 19.58 1.22
N ASN A 121 -13.26 20.17 2.40
CA ASN A 121 -13.82 21.49 2.62
C ASN A 121 -12.74 22.58 2.74
N VAL A 122 -13.11 23.86 2.46
CA VAL A 122 -12.26 25.00 2.78
C VAL A 122 -11.97 25.00 4.28
N GLY A 123 -10.71 25.26 4.65
CA GLY A 123 -10.21 25.17 6.02
C GLY A 123 -9.71 23.78 6.43
N SER A 124 -10.02 22.70 5.68
CA SER A 124 -9.54 21.35 5.97
C SER A 124 -8.02 21.27 5.93
N ARG A 125 -7.48 20.35 6.72
CA ARG A 125 -6.05 20.03 6.72
C ARG A 125 -5.80 18.83 5.81
N ILE A 126 -4.74 18.92 5.00
CA ILE A 126 -4.22 17.84 4.18
C ILE A 126 -2.79 17.60 4.63
N SER A 127 -2.38 16.35 4.86
CA SER A 127 -1.01 16.03 5.20
C SER A 127 -0.36 15.13 4.16
N VAL A 128 0.94 15.30 3.94
CA VAL A 128 1.73 14.57 2.96
C VAL A 128 2.97 14.02 3.66
N ASP A 129 3.45 12.87 3.16
CA ASP A 129 4.64 12.17 3.64
C ASP A 129 4.58 11.88 5.15
N ASN A 130 3.54 11.14 5.57
CA ASN A 130 3.28 10.75 6.96
C ASN A 130 3.17 11.95 7.94
N GLY A 131 2.69 13.09 7.45
CA GLY A 131 2.45 14.27 8.25
C GLY A 131 3.62 15.24 8.33
N LEU A 132 4.75 14.94 7.70
CA LEU A 132 5.92 15.83 7.65
C LEU A 132 5.58 17.16 6.99
N ILE A 133 4.73 17.16 5.95
CA ILE A 133 4.28 18.32 5.22
C ILE A 133 2.78 18.46 5.41
N SER A 134 2.29 19.66 5.62
CA SER A 134 0.85 19.87 5.75
C SER A 134 0.37 21.17 5.14
N PHE A 135 -0.86 21.10 4.63
CA PHE A 135 -1.55 22.17 3.94
C PHE A 135 -2.87 22.51 4.62
N ARG A 136 -3.33 23.75 4.45
CA ARG A 136 -4.70 24.18 4.76
C ARG A 136 -5.36 24.63 3.48
N VAL A 137 -6.54 24.11 3.18
CA VAL A 137 -7.32 24.48 2.00
C VAL A 137 -7.82 25.92 2.15
N LEU A 138 -7.51 26.78 1.18
CA LEU A 138 -7.96 28.16 1.11
C LEU A 138 -9.19 28.33 0.22
N SER A 139 -9.17 27.70 -0.97
CA SER A 139 -10.27 27.74 -1.92
C SER A 139 -10.34 26.47 -2.74
N LYS A 140 -11.48 26.24 -3.39
CA LYS A 140 -11.77 25.12 -4.28
C LYS A 140 -12.08 25.67 -5.66
N GLU A 141 -11.48 25.07 -6.67
CA GLU A 141 -11.75 25.30 -8.09
C GLU A 141 -12.17 23.95 -8.70
N SER A 142 -12.59 23.92 -9.98
CA SER A 142 -13.20 22.69 -10.55
C SER A 142 -12.39 21.40 -10.27
N ASP A 143 -11.08 21.43 -10.54
CA ASP A 143 -10.19 20.28 -10.39
C ASP A 143 -9.01 20.53 -9.45
N ASN A 144 -9.04 21.66 -8.74
CA ASN A 144 -7.93 22.16 -7.95
C ASN A 144 -8.35 22.54 -6.54
N LEU A 145 -7.44 22.35 -5.60
CA LEU A 145 -7.49 22.96 -4.28
C LEU A 145 -6.33 23.93 -4.15
N VAL A 146 -6.62 25.21 -3.92
CA VAL A 146 -5.59 26.18 -3.54
C VAL A 146 -5.35 26.05 -2.04
N CYS A 147 -4.12 25.79 -1.66
CA CYS A 147 -3.74 25.51 -0.30
C CYS A 147 -2.63 26.45 0.20
N LYS A 148 -2.60 26.70 1.51
CA LYS A 148 -1.49 27.33 2.22
C LYS A 148 -0.63 26.28 2.90
N VAL A 149 0.68 26.36 2.76
CA VAL A 149 1.62 25.49 3.46
C VAL A 149 1.66 25.85 4.95
N ILE A 150 1.36 24.88 5.81
CA ILE A 150 1.41 25.02 7.27
C ILE A 150 2.71 24.44 7.83
N HIS A 151 3.11 23.25 7.34
CA HIS A 151 4.44 22.68 7.59
C HIS A 151 5.11 22.47 6.24
N GLY A 152 6.24 23.12 6.03
CA GLY A 152 7.02 23.06 4.81
C GLY A 152 7.90 21.83 4.74
N GLY A 153 8.47 21.59 3.56
CA GLY A 153 9.35 20.48 3.33
C GLY A 153 9.51 20.16 1.85
N LYS A 154 10.18 19.07 1.55
CA LYS A 154 10.51 18.61 0.21
C LYS A 154 9.54 17.53 -0.25
N VAL A 155 8.62 17.87 -1.16
CA VAL A 155 7.64 16.91 -1.73
C VAL A 155 8.26 16.20 -2.92
N GLY A 156 8.44 14.89 -2.82
CA GLY A 156 8.88 14.02 -3.92
C GLY A 156 7.71 13.28 -4.56
N SER A 157 8.04 12.38 -5.50
CA SER A 157 7.08 11.52 -6.19
C SER A 157 6.39 10.54 -5.26
N LYS A 158 5.11 10.23 -5.54
CA LYS A 158 4.32 9.14 -4.92
C LYS A 158 4.24 9.21 -3.39
N ARG A 159 4.28 10.42 -2.82
CA ARG A 159 4.16 10.60 -1.38
C ARG A 159 2.73 10.33 -0.91
N HIS A 160 2.60 9.65 0.21
CA HIS A 160 1.30 9.37 0.80
C HIS A 160 0.59 10.68 1.18
N VAL A 161 -0.70 10.78 0.82
CA VAL A 161 -1.58 11.92 1.14
C VAL A 161 -2.65 11.44 2.12
N ASN A 162 -2.76 12.10 3.25
CA ASN A 162 -3.78 11.82 4.25
C ASN A 162 -4.74 13.01 4.37
N LEU A 163 -6.03 12.71 4.44
CA LEU A 163 -7.14 13.66 4.55
C LEU A 163 -7.85 13.45 5.92
N PRO A 164 -7.32 14.01 7.02
CA PRO A 164 -7.88 13.78 8.35
C PRO A 164 -9.35 14.24 8.45
N GLY A 165 -10.21 13.36 8.98
CA GLY A 165 -11.64 13.68 9.17
C GLY A 165 -12.48 13.68 7.89
N VAL A 166 -11.91 13.35 6.73
CA VAL A 166 -12.61 13.30 5.45
C VAL A 166 -13.02 11.86 5.15
N ARG A 167 -14.30 11.67 4.84
CA ARG A 167 -14.79 10.38 4.30
C ARG A 167 -14.35 10.25 2.85
N ILE A 168 -13.51 9.25 2.59
CA ILE A 168 -13.00 8.97 1.26
C ILE A 168 -13.92 7.96 0.58
N ASP A 169 -14.48 8.35 -0.56
CA ASP A 169 -15.29 7.47 -1.40
C ASP A 169 -14.41 6.81 -2.46
N MET A 170 -13.67 5.78 -2.01
CA MET A 170 -12.87 4.92 -2.88
C MET A 170 -13.23 3.46 -2.59
N PRO A 171 -13.25 2.58 -3.60
CA PRO A 171 -13.44 1.16 -3.36
C PRO A 171 -12.30 0.63 -2.48
N SER A 172 -12.64 -0.17 -1.47
CA SER A 172 -11.65 -0.77 -0.56
C SER A 172 -10.70 -1.73 -1.27
N ILE A 173 -11.20 -2.39 -2.32
CA ILE A 173 -10.41 -3.25 -3.21
C ILE A 173 -10.34 -2.58 -4.57
N THR A 174 -9.16 -2.14 -4.95
CA THR A 174 -8.90 -1.44 -6.22
C THR A 174 -8.73 -2.44 -7.37
N SER A 175 -8.78 -1.95 -8.62
CA SER A 175 -8.48 -2.78 -9.78
C SER A 175 -7.06 -3.38 -9.75
N LYS A 176 -6.11 -2.69 -9.10
CA LYS A 176 -4.77 -3.22 -8.85
C LYS A 176 -4.83 -4.37 -7.85
N ASP A 177 -5.55 -4.19 -6.74
CA ASP A 177 -5.68 -5.24 -5.73
C ASP A 177 -6.31 -6.51 -6.29
N ILE A 178 -7.32 -6.40 -7.17
CA ILE A 178 -7.92 -7.55 -7.86
C ILE A 178 -6.87 -8.33 -8.67
N LYS A 179 -5.97 -7.63 -9.37
CA LYS A 179 -4.87 -8.26 -10.12
C LYS A 179 -3.87 -8.93 -9.18
N ASP A 180 -3.51 -8.27 -8.08
CA ASP A 180 -2.57 -8.76 -7.09
C ASP A 180 -3.14 -9.99 -6.34
N ILE A 181 -4.41 -9.93 -5.93
CA ILE A 181 -5.13 -11.06 -5.31
C ILE A 181 -5.19 -12.25 -6.27
N THR A 182 -5.58 -12.02 -7.52
CA THR A 182 -5.62 -13.08 -8.54
C THR A 182 -4.24 -13.70 -8.77
N PHE A 183 -3.19 -12.88 -8.77
CA PHE A 183 -1.81 -13.37 -8.82
C PHE A 183 -1.47 -14.22 -7.60
N GLY A 184 -1.83 -13.79 -6.39
CA GLY A 184 -1.63 -14.55 -5.15
C GLY A 184 -2.32 -15.91 -5.19
N ILE A 185 -3.59 -15.93 -5.56
CA ILE A 185 -4.40 -17.15 -5.70
C ILE A 185 -3.73 -18.15 -6.68
N ARG A 186 -3.36 -17.68 -7.88
CA ARG A 186 -2.68 -18.52 -8.89
C ARG A 186 -1.33 -19.04 -8.42
N ASN A 187 -0.75 -18.42 -7.44
CA ASN A 187 0.50 -18.82 -6.83
C ASN A 187 0.31 -19.57 -5.51
N ASN A 188 -0.93 -19.95 -5.15
CA ASN A 188 -1.27 -20.68 -3.94
C ASN A 188 -0.59 -20.06 -2.70
N VAL A 189 -0.85 -18.76 -2.44
CA VAL A 189 -0.46 -18.13 -1.19
C VAL A 189 -1.40 -18.58 -0.07
N ASP A 190 -0.90 -18.64 1.16
CA ASP A 190 -1.69 -19.15 2.30
C ASP A 190 -2.65 -18.10 2.85
N PHE A 191 -2.23 -16.81 2.80
CA PHE A 191 -3.00 -15.71 3.36
C PHE A 191 -3.06 -14.55 2.38
N ILE A 192 -4.20 -13.85 2.36
CA ILE A 192 -4.39 -12.57 1.68
C ILE A 192 -4.86 -11.57 2.72
N ALA A 193 -4.04 -10.56 2.98
CA ALA A 193 -4.41 -9.45 3.86
C ALA A 193 -5.08 -8.35 3.02
N ALA A 194 -6.29 -7.97 3.43
CA ALA A 194 -7.06 -6.92 2.81
C ALA A 194 -6.80 -5.59 3.55
N SER A 195 -6.05 -4.70 2.93
CA SER A 195 -5.78 -3.36 3.47
C SER A 195 -7.03 -2.49 3.41
N PHE A 196 -7.21 -1.61 4.40
CA PHE A 196 -8.29 -0.62 4.46
C PHE A 196 -9.71 -1.19 4.48
N VAL A 197 -9.92 -2.34 5.11
CA VAL A 197 -11.26 -2.88 5.36
C VAL A 197 -12.03 -1.96 6.29
N ARG A 198 -13.23 -1.53 5.89
CA ARG A 198 -14.10 -0.61 6.63
C ARG A 198 -15.39 -1.27 7.09
N ASN A 199 -15.85 -2.29 6.36
CA ASN A 199 -17.11 -2.96 6.61
C ASN A 199 -17.17 -4.35 5.95
N LYS A 200 -18.22 -5.11 6.25
CA LYS A 200 -18.41 -6.47 5.73
C LYS A 200 -18.43 -6.55 4.20
N LYS A 201 -18.97 -5.53 3.50
CA LYS A 201 -19.06 -5.55 2.03
C LYS A 201 -17.68 -5.54 1.38
N ASP A 202 -16.71 -4.88 2.03
CA ASP A 202 -15.33 -4.85 1.54
C ASP A 202 -14.71 -6.26 1.51
N LEU A 203 -15.05 -7.12 2.50
CA LEU A 203 -14.59 -8.51 2.54
C LEU A 203 -15.32 -9.42 1.56
N GLN A 204 -16.62 -9.17 1.31
CA GLN A 204 -17.41 -9.98 0.39
C GLN A 204 -16.79 -10.05 -1.02
N ILE A 205 -16.25 -8.93 -1.51
CA ILE A 205 -15.58 -8.88 -2.81
C ILE A 205 -14.38 -9.85 -2.83
N LEU A 206 -13.63 -9.91 -1.74
CA LEU A 206 -12.48 -10.81 -1.63
C LEU A 206 -12.93 -12.27 -1.50
N GLU A 207 -13.96 -12.54 -0.70
CA GLU A 207 -14.55 -13.87 -0.56
C GLU A 207 -15.05 -14.41 -1.90
N GLU A 208 -15.75 -13.58 -2.70
CA GLU A 208 -16.22 -13.95 -4.03
C GLU A 208 -15.07 -14.28 -4.98
N LEU A 209 -13.96 -13.52 -4.93
CA LEU A 209 -12.75 -13.82 -5.71
C LEU A 209 -12.15 -15.17 -5.32
N LEU A 210 -12.05 -15.47 -4.01
CA LEU A 210 -11.52 -16.75 -3.53
C LEU A 210 -12.41 -17.91 -3.96
N LEU A 211 -13.72 -17.78 -3.80
CA LEU A 211 -14.71 -18.80 -4.20
C LEU A 211 -14.66 -19.07 -5.72
N LYS A 212 -14.65 -18.00 -6.53
CA LYS A 212 -14.55 -18.08 -8.00
C LYS A 212 -13.34 -18.87 -8.46
N HIS A 213 -12.23 -18.74 -7.77
CA HIS A 213 -10.98 -19.40 -8.10
C HIS A 213 -10.74 -20.70 -7.30
N LYS A 214 -11.71 -21.13 -6.46
CA LYS A 214 -11.59 -22.29 -5.57
C LYS A 214 -10.31 -22.24 -4.72
N SER A 215 -9.98 -21.07 -4.21
CA SER A 215 -8.77 -20.84 -3.42
C SER A 215 -8.99 -21.19 -1.96
N GLU A 216 -7.99 -21.86 -1.36
CA GLU A 216 -7.97 -22.18 0.07
C GLU A 216 -7.30 -21.08 0.93
N SER A 217 -6.83 -20.01 0.30
CA SER A 217 -6.20 -18.87 1.02
C SER A 217 -7.13 -18.32 2.09
N LYS A 218 -6.57 -17.98 3.24
CA LYS A 218 -7.32 -17.36 4.34
C LYS A 218 -7.22 -15.84 4.27
N ILE A 219 -8.32 -15.16 4.62
CA ILE A 219 -8.39 -13.70 4.65
C ILE A 219 -7.92 -13.20 6.01
N ILE A 220 -7.13 -12.13 5.99
CA ILE A 220 -6.78 -11.29 7.13
C ILE A 220 -7.36 -9.90 6.85
N ALA A 221 -8.23 -9.40 7.73
CA ALA A 221 -8.88 -8.10 7.63
C ALA A 221 -8.26 -7.09 8.60
#